data_24709d3efca535c696868f549ff480b9
#
_entry.id   24709d3efca535c696868f549ff480b9
#
_cell.length_a   1.000
_cell.length_b   1.000
_cell.length_c   1.000
_cell.angle_alpha   90.00
_cell.angle_beta   90.00
_cell.angle_gamma   90.00
#
_symmetry.space_group_name_H-M   'P 1'
#
loop_
_entity.id
_entity.type
_entity.pdbx_description
1 polymer ?
#
loop_
_entity_poly.entity_id
_entity_poly.type
_entity_poly.pdbx_seq_one_letter_code
_entity_poly.pdbx_strand_id
1 'polypeptide(L)'
;MATNLHNLSEYDPKSVPSAQGMRFGIVVSEWNHHITGSLLEGAQTTLLKHGVNEEDILVMTVPGSFELVFGAAQMAKSGKMDAVIAIGCVIRGDTPHFDYICEGATQGLAELNTNGDVPVIYGL
;
A
#
# COMPACT_ATOMS: atom_id res chain seq x y z
N MET A 1 8.71 0.07 -10.52
CA MET A 1 9.82 0.37 -11.44
C MET A 1 9.28 0.85 -12.77
N ALA A 2 9.75 1.96 -13.25
CA ALA A 2 9.46 2.42 -14.60
C ALA A 2 10.62 1.99 -15.50
N THR A 3 10.31 1.46 -16.67
CA THR A 3 11.31 1.20 -17.71
C THR A 3 11.12 2.23 -18.81
N ASN A 4 12.17 2.49 -19.59
CA ASN A 4 12.10 3.43 -20.70
C ASN A 4 11.10 3.01 -21.80
N LEU A 5 10.57 1.80 -21.75
CA LEU A 5 9.73 1.22 -22.79
C LEU A 5 8.29 0.94 -22.33
N HIS A 6 8.03 0.95 -21.01
CA HIS A 6 6.71 0.66 -20.46
C HIS A 6 6.39 1.56 -19.29
N ASN A 7 5.19 2.14 -19.31
CA ASN A 7 4.59 2.77 -18.16
C ASN A 7 3.86 1.69 -17.37
N LEU A 8 4.41 1.31 -16.22
CA LEU A 8 3.83 0.25 -15.38
C LEU A 8 2.49 0.64 -14.74
N SER A 9 2.10 1.90 -14.86
CA SER A 9 0.77 2.36 -14.42
C SER A 9 -0.30 2.15 -15.49
N GLU A 10 0.09 1.82 -16.72
CA GLU A 10 -0.85 1.51 -17.78
C GLU A 10 -1.38 0.08 -17.60
N TYR A 11 -2.68 -0.05 -17.69
CA TYR A 11 -3.33 -1.36 -17.65
C TYR A 11 -4.63 -1.29 -18.45
N ASP A 12 -5.12 -2.44 -18.87
CA ASP A 12 -6.43 -2.56 -19.52
C ASP A 12 -7.50 -2.79 -18.46
N PRO A 13 -8.35 -1.78 -18.16
CA PRO A 13 -9.40 -1.93 -17.16
C PRO A 13 -10.35 -3.11 -17.41
N LYS A 14 -10.50 -3.51 -18.67
CA LYS A 14 -11.37 -4.61 -19.05
C LYS A 14 -10.80 -5.98 -18.69
N SER A 15 -9.48 -6.07 -18.53
CA SER A 15 -8.81 -7.31 -18.17
C SER A 15 -8.82 -7.56 -16.65
N VAL A 16 -9.17 -6.55 -15.85
CA VAL A 16 -9.19 -6.64 -14.39
C VAL A 16 -10.54 -7.16 -13.91
N PRO A 17 -10.57 -8.24 -13.14
CA PRO A 17 -11.84 -8.76 -12.60
C PRO A 17 -12.46 -7.77 -11.62
N SER A 18 -13.78 -7.88 -11.42
CA SER A 18 -14.48 -7.09 -10.42
C SER A 18 -14.01 -7.46 -9.02
N ALA A 19 -13.82 -6.44 -8.19
CA ALA A 19 -13.50 -6.60 -6.78
C ALA A 19 -14.72 -6.41 -5.88
N GLN A 20 -15.91 -6.52 -6.44
CA GLN A 20 -17.15 -6.39 -5.67
C GLN A 20 -17.19 -7.41 -4.52
N GLY A 21 -17.53 -6.94 -3.33
CA GLY A 21 -17.58 -7.78 -2.13
C GLY A 21 -16.26 -7.99 -1.43
N MET A 22 -15.15 -7.55 -2.01
CA MET A 22 -13.83 -7.63 -1.37
C MET A 22 -13.62 -6.47 -0.41
N ARG A 23 -12.86 -6.72 0.65
CA ARG A 23 -12.51 -5.71 1.67
C ARG A 23 -11.01 -5.44 1.64
N PHE A 24 -10.67 -4.16 1.62
CA PHE A 24 -9.29 -3.69 1.52
C PHE A 24 -8.95 -2.81 2.71
N GLY A 25 -7.79 -3.09 3.32
CA GLY A 25 -7.18 -2.19 4.27
C GLY A 25 -6.10 -1.36 3.57
N ILE A 26 -6.05 -0.08 3.86
CA ILE A 26 -4.99 0.80 3.37
C ILE A 26 -4.31 1.42 4.60
N VAL A 27 -3.02 1.14 4.77
CA VAL A 27 -2.20 1.82 5.77
C VAL A 27 -1.32 2.83 5.06
N VAL A 28 -1.38 4.08 5.50
CA VAL A 28 -0.70 5.19 4.83
C VAL A 28 0.14 5.98 5.84
N SER A 29 1.38 6.30 5.48
CA SER A 29 2.24 7.12 6.33
C SER A 29 1.86 8.59 6.24
N GLU A 30 1.88 9.28 7.40
CA GLU A 30 1.57 10.71 7.48
C GLU A 30 2.71 11.59 6.97
N TRP A 31 3.95 11.13 7.18
CA TRP A 31 5.12 11.88 6.73
C TRP A 31 5.12 11.99 5.20
N ASN A 32 5.39 13.18 4.68
CA ASN A 32 5.28 13.50 3.25
C ASN A 32 3.85 13.34 2.72
N HIS A 33 2.89 13.84 3.46
CA HIS A 33 1.45 13.65 3.19
C HIS A 33 1.01 14.20 1.82
N HIS A 34 1.69 15.19 1.28
CA HIS A 34 1.40 15.73 -0.06
C HIS A 34 1.65 14.69 -1.17
N ILE A 35 2.54 13.71 -0.92
CA ILE A 35 2.81 12.59 -1.82
C ILE A 35 1.91 11.41 -1.46
N THR A 36 1.93 10.98 -0.18
CA THR A 36 1.17 9.82 0.26
C THR A 36 -0.33 10.02 0.14
N GLY A 37 -0.82 11.24 0.33
CA GLY A 37 -2.22 11.59 0.13
C GLY A 37 -2.68 11.40 -1.31
N SER A 38 -1.85 11.79 -2.28
CA SER A 38 -2.16 11.56 -3.70
C SER A 38 -2.17 10.09 -4.05
N LEU A 39 -1.24 9.31 -3.50
CA LEU A 39 -1.20 7.86 -3.69
C LEU A 39 -2.44 7.18 -3.07
N LEU A 40 -2.83 7.63 -1.89
CA LEU A 40 -4.05 7.14 -1.23
C LEU A 40 -5.29 7.41 -2.08
N GLU A 41 -5.44 8.63 -2.59
CA GLU A 41 -6.55 8.99 -3.45
C GLU A 41 -6.60 8.11 -4.70
N GLY A 42 -5.45 7.88 -5.33
CA GLY A 42 -5.35 7.00 -6.49
C GLY A 42 -5.77 5.56 -6.17
N ALA A 43 -5.33 5.03 -5.03
CA ALA A 43 -5.70 3.69 -4.59
C ALA A 43 -7.20 3.57 -4.33
N GLN A 44 -7.78 4.51 -3.59
CA GLN A 44 -9.22 4.53 -3.29
C GLN A 44 -10.06 4.64 -4.57
N THR A 45 -9.71 5.57 -5.45
CA THR A 45 -10.43 5.78 -6.71
C THR A 45 -10.39 4.54 -7.58
N THR A 46 -9.24 3.88 -7.67
CA THR A 46 -9.09 2.66 -8.47
C THR A 46 -9.93 1.51 -7.89
N LEU A 47 -9.91 1.31 -6.58
CA LEU A 47 -10.72 0.29 -5.93
C LEU A 47 -12.22 0.51 -6.17
N LEU A 48 -12.68 1.74 -6.01
CA LEU A 48 -14.09 2.09 -6.26
C LEU A 48 -14.46 1.86 -7.73
N LYS A 49 -13.57 2.21 -8.65
CA LYS A 49 -13.78 1.99 -10.09
C LYS A 49 -13.98 0.51 -10.43
N HIS A 50 -13.33 -0.38 -9.69
CA HIS A 50 -13.41 -1.83 -9.91
C HIS A 50 -14.41 -2.56 -9.03
N GLY A 51 -15.34 -1.83 -8.42
CA GLY A 51 -16.50 -2.39 -7.77
C GLY A 51 -16.43 -2.55 -6.26
N VAL A 52 -15.36 -2.09 -5.62
CA VAL A 52 -15.28 -2.11 -4.14
C VAL A 52 -16.22 -1.06 -3.57
N ASN A 53 -17.00 -1.42 -2.57
CA ASN A 53 -17.85 -0.46 -1.86
C ASN A 53 -17.01 0.41 -0.94
N GLU A 54 -17.39 1.67 -0.78
CA GLU A 54 -16.66 2.62 0.05
C GLU A 54 -16.50 2.12 1.50
N GLU A 55 -17.53 1.52 2.06
CA GLU A 55 -17.52 0.96 3.42
C GLU A 55 -16.60 -0.26 3.56
N ASP A 56 -16.16 -0.86 2.46
CA ASP A 56 -15.24 -1.98 2.43
C ASP A 56 -13.77 -1.55 2.28
N ILE A 57 -13.50 -0.27 2.34
CA ILE A 57 -12.16 0.30 2.33
C ILE A 57 -11.89 0.92 3.69
N LEU A 58 -11.00 0.31 4.47
CA LEU A 58 -10.56 0.83 5.76
C LEU A 58 -9.21 1.51 5.61
N VAL A 59 -9.16 2.81 5.91
CA VAL A 59 -7.91 3.58 5.86
C VAL A 59 -7.44 3.87 7.28
N MET A 60 -6.19 3.56 7.56
CA MET A 60 -5.52 3.90 8.81
C MET A 60 -4.18 4.56 8.54
N THR A 61 -3.78 5.47 9.41
CA THR A 61 -2.52 6.20 9.28
C THR A 61 -1.48 5.69 10.27
N VAL A 62 -0.22 5.79 9.88
CA VAL A 62 0.95 5.58 10.74
C VAL A 62 1.89 6.77 10.57
N PRO A 63 2.79 7.04 11.54
CA PRO A 63 3.64 8.23 11.45
C PRO A 63 4.54 8.27 10.23
N GLY A 64 5.29 7.22 9.98
CA GLY A 64 6.26 7.17 8.89
C GLY A 64 6.27 5.81 8.19
N SER A 65 7.13 5.68 7.17
CA SER A 65 7.20 4.46 6.37
C SER A 65 7.67 3.25 7.16
N PHE A 66 8.51 3.44 8.18
CA PHE A 66 8.97 2.33 9.02
C PHE A 66 7.81 1.67 9.77
N GLU A 67 6.82 2.43 10.22
CA GLU A 67 5.68 1.94 10.97
C GLU A 67 4.61 1.28 10.08
N LEU A 68 4.77 1.34 8.75
CA LEU A 68 3.88 0.64 7.82
C LEU A 68 3.85 -0.87 8.08
N VAL A 69 4.99 -1.45 8.47
CA VAL A 69 5.07 -2.88 8.77
C VAL A 69 4.12 -3.25 9.90
N PHE A 70 4.14 -2.49 10.99
CA PHE A 70 3.23 -2.73 12.11
C PHE A 70 1.77 -2.54 11.71
N GLY A 71 1.46 -1.44 11.05
CA GLY A 71 0.09 -1.14 10.62
C GLY A 71 -0.46 -2.20 9.65
N ALA A 72 0.32 -2.58 8.66
CA ALA A 72 -0.06 -3.63 7.72
C ALA A 72 -0.24 -4.98 8.40
N ALA A 73 0.64 -5.32 9.34
CA ALA A 73 0.53 -6.55 10.10
C ALA A 73 -0.77 -6.62 10.90
N GLN A 74 -1.14 -5.53 11.57
CA GLN A 74 -2.38 -5.47 12.34
C GLN A 74 -3.61 -5.64 11.45
N MET A 75 -3.64 -5.00 10.30
CA MET A 75 -4.74 -5.15 9.35
C MET A 75 -4.82 -6.57 8.79
N ALA A 76 -3.69 -7.13 8.38
CA ALA A 76 -3.64 -8.48 7.84
C ALA A 76 -4.09 -9.54 8.85
N LYS A 77 -3.70 -9.38 10.11
CA LYS A 77 -4.05 -10.32 11.19
C LYS A 77 -5.49 -10.19 11.69
N SER A 78 -6.18 -9.11 11.35
CA SER A 78 -7.54 -8.86 11.84
C SER A 78 -8.56 -9.90 11.36
N GLY A 79 -8.27 -10.60 10.27
CA GLY A 79 -9.21 -11.52 9.63
C GLY A 79 -10.32 -10.82 8.86
N LYS A 80 -10.26 -9.50 8.73
CA LYS A 80 -11.32 -8.68 8.12
C LYS A 80 -10.99 -8.20 6.71
N MET A 81 -9.76 -8.38 6.24
CA MET A 81 -9.29 -7.84 4.97
C MET A 81 -8.95 -8.96 3.99
N ASP A 82 -9.29 -8.75 2.72
CA ASP A 82 -8.86 -9.62 1.63
C ASP A 82 -7.47 -9.25 1.12
N ALA A 83 -7.10 -7.98 1.24
CA ALA A 83 -5.76 -7.49 0.95
C ALA A 83 -5.48 -6.21 1.74
N VAL A 84 -4.19 -5.92 1.92
CA VAL A 84 -3.73 -4.69 2.58
C VAL A 84 -2.80 -3.97 1.62
N ILE A 85 -2.99 -2.66 1.48
CA ILE A 85 -2.14 -1.79 0.68
C ILE A 85 -1.35 -0.89 1.63
N ALA A 86 -0.03 -0.95 1.56
CA ALA A 86 0.85 -0.11 2.37
C ALA A 86 1.39 1.02 1.50
N ILE A 87 1.07 2.26 1.88
CA ILE A 87 1.46 3.46 1.13
C ILE A 87 2.38 4.32 1.97
N GLY A 88 3.56 4.60 1.43
CA GLY A 88 4.53 5.46 2.08
C GLY A 88 5.38 6.22 1.09
N CYS A 89 6.25 7.06 1.63
CA CYS A 89 7.22 7.81 0.84
C CYS A 89 8.45 8.05 1.71
N VAL A 90 9.62 7.82 1.15
CA VAL A 90 10.89 8.12 1.81
C VAL A 90 11.71 9.00 0.86
N ILE A 91 12.16 10.14 1.36
CA ILE A 91 12.96 11.08 0.57
C ILE A 91 14.40 11.00 1.07
N ARG A 92 15.33 10.85 0.13
CA ARG A 92 16.76 10.78 0.47
C ARG A 92 17.25 12.11 1.02
N GLY A 93 17.82 12.07 2.22
CA GLY A 93 18.51 13.18 2.85
C GLY A 93 20.03 13.02 2.80
N ASP A 94 20.72 13.73 3.71
CA ASP A 94 22.17 13.77 3.75
C ASP A 94 22.81 12.60 4.48
N THR A 95 22.01 11.80 5.17
CA THR A 95 22.51 10.67 5.98
C THR A 95 22.05 9.33 5.41
N PRO A 96 22.66 8.21 5.84
CA PRO A 96 22.23 6.87 5.42
C PRO A 96 20.83 6.46 5.93
N HIS A 97 20.16 7.29 6.69
CA HIS A 97 18.83 7.00 7.23
C HIS A 97 17.84 6.51 6.17
N PHE A 98 17.86 7.13 4.99
CA PHE A 98 17.03 6.72 3.85
C PHE A 98 17.19 5.22 3.54
N ASP A 99 18.43 4.75 3.46
CA ASP A 99 18.72 3.36 3.08
C ASP A 99 18.17 2.38 4.12
N TYR A 100 18.33 2.70 5.42
CA TYR A 100 17.84 1.86 6.49
C TYR A 100 16.31 1.82 6.55
N ILE A 101 15.64 2.93 6.33
CA ILE A 101 14.18 2.97 6.34
C ILE A 101 13.61 2.20 5.14
N CYS A 102 14.17 2.41 3.95
CA CYS A 102 13.74 1.68 2.76
C CYS A 102 13.95 0.18 2.92
N GLU A 103 15.10 -0.24 3.42
CA GLU A 103 15.41 -1.65 3.64
C GLU A 103 14.48 -2.26 4.70
N GLY A 104 14.34 -1.61 5.85
CA GLY A 104 13.49 -2.12 6.93
C GLY A 104 12.03 -2.24 6.54
N ALA A 105 11.48 -1.23 5.89
CA ALA A 105 10.10 -1.26 5.42
C ALA A 105 9.90 -2.33 4.34
N THR A 106 10.81 -2.41 3.39
CA THR A 106 10.74 -3.37 2.28
C THR A 106 10.80 -4.82 2.79
N GLN A 107 11.77 -5.13 3.62
CA GLN A 107 11.94 -6.48 4.18
C GLN A 107 10.76 -6.85 5.09
N GLY A 108 10.33 -5.94 5.95
CA GLY A 108 9.21 -6.18 6.84
C GLY A 108 7.90 -6.44 6.11
N LEU A 109 7.59 -5.64 5.09
CA LEU A 109 6.38 -5.84 4.28
C LEU A 109 6.47 -7.14 3.45
N ALA A 110 7.63 -7.42 2.87
CA ALA A 110 7.85 -8.66 2.13
C ALA A 110 7.63 -9.89 3.02
N GLU A 111 8.11 -9.85 4.25
CA GLU A 111 7.97 -10.95 5.22
C GLU A 111 6.51 -11.22 5.57
N LEU A 112 5.67 -10.19 5.64
CA LEU A 112 4.23 -10.36 5.87
C LEU A 112 3.58 -11.20 4.78
N ASN A 113 4.05 -11.11 3.55
CA ASN A 113 3.51 -11.91 2.44
C ASN A 113 3.90 -13.37 2.51
N THR A 114 5.04 -13.70 3.11
CA THR A 114 5.48 -15.11 3.24
C THR A 114 4.88 -15.80 4.45
N ASN A 115 4.53 -15.05 5.49
CA ASN A 115 4.09 -15.59 6.77
C ASN A 115 2.58 -15.44 7.02
N GLY A 116 1.85 -14.83 6.11
CA GLY A 116 0.43 -14.55 6.26
C GLY A 116 -0.42 -15.06 5.12
N ASP A 117 -1.73 -14.99 5.33
CA ASP A 117 -2.74 -15.43 4.35
C ASP A 117 -3.31 -14.27 3.53
N VAL A 118 -3.00 -13.03 3.91
CA VAL A 118 -3.51 -11.82 3.26
C VAL A 118 -2.36 -11.14 2.52
N PRO A 119 -2.50 -10.90 1.22
CA PRO A 119 -1.46 -10.20 0.48
C PRO A 119 -1.31 -8.76 0.95
N VAL A 120 -0.06 -8.32 1.08
CA VAL A 120 0.31 -6.96 1.43
C VAL A 120 0.97 -6.33 0.21
N ILE A 121 0.33 -5.31 -0.33
CA ILE A 121 0.76 -4.65 -1.55
C ILE A 121 1.70 -3.50 -1.20
N TYR A 122 2.85 -3.50 -1.84
CA TYR A 122 3.93 -2.55 -1.58
C TYR A 122 3.74 -1.28 -2.41
N GLY A 123 3.39 -0.17 -1.73
CA GLY A 123 3.17 1.15 -2.34
C GLY A 123 4.11 2.21 -1.78
N LEU A 124 5.42 1.91 -1.79
CA LEU A 124 6.44 2.77 -1.18
C LEU A 124 7.41 3.30 -2.22
#